data_9669bb232d21f775da7e5db34de4663d
#
_entry.id   9669bb232d21f775da7e5db34de4663d
#
_cell.length_a   1.000
_cell.length_b   1.000
_cell.length_c   1.000
_cell.angle_alpha   90.00
_cell.angle_beta   90.00
_cell.angle_gamma   90.00
#
_symmetry.space_group_name_H-M   'P 1'
#
loop_
_entity.id
_entity.type
_entity.pdbx_description
1 polymer ?
#
loop_
_entity_poly.entity_id
_entity_poly.type
_entity_poly.pdbx_seq_one_letter_code
_entity_poly.pdbx_strand_id
1 'polypeptide(L)'
;MVNNLINERIAKKIANSGLCSRREAEHLIKNGSVKLNGNIIKNCNINVTTKDIIEVNNQKLKEKEKVRLWLYYKKKGFLVTTKDTQGRPNIFDEIKLKVNKRLISIGRLDFNSEGLLLLTNNGDFARKLELPQNKFQRTYKVRIFGTINNKIKDQLKNGIKVNSIKYKPIELELEEEKGKNRWLTMRLYEGKNREIRKIMDHFGCTVNRLIRISYGPFNLKDLKPGQLTELKYKNFNKLLKS
;
A
#
# COMPACT_ATOMS: atom_id res chain seq x y z
N MET A 1 -1.13 -37.27 -5.40
CA MET A 1 -1.06 -35.86 -4.95
C MET A 1 -0.10 -35.13 -5.88
N VAL A 2 -0.61 -34.33 -6.82
CA VAL A 2 0.24 -33.52 -7.72
C VAL A 2 0.82 -32.40 -6.88
N ASN A 3 2.10 -32.51 -6.49
CA ASN A 3 2.86 -31.40 -5.91
C ASN A 3 2.95 -30.31 -6.99
N ASN A 4 2.04 -29.34 -6.94
CA ASN A 4 2.16 -28.10 -7.71
C ASN A 4 3.42 -27.37 -7.24
N LEU A 5 4.55 -27.65 -7.90
CA LEU A 5 5.80 -26.93 -7.71
C LEU A 5 5.51 -25.45 -8.06
N ILE A 6 5.48 -24.60 -7.05
CA ILE A 6 5.30 -23.17 -7.25
C ILE A 6 6.48 -22.68 -8.08
N ASN A 7 6.20 -22.33 -9.34
CA ASN A 7 7.19 -21.76 -10.26
C ASN A 7 7.11 -20.25 -10.22
N GLU A 8 8.15 -19.60 -9.70
CA GLU A 8 8.20 -18.12 -9.60
C GLU A 8 9.55 -17.56 -10.05
N ARG A 9 9.58 -16.31 -10.47
CA ARG A 9 10.82 -15.61 -10.84
C ARG A 9 11.79 -15.57 -9.66
N ILE A 10 13.07 -15.90 -9.91
CA ILE A 10 14.10 -15.95 -8.87
C ILE A 10 14.23 -14.63 -8.09
N ALA A 11 14.17 -13.48 -8.76
CA ALA A 11 14.18 -12.17 -8.09
C ALA A 11 12.98 -11.98 -7.14
N LYS A 12 11.80 -12.55 -7.49
CA LYS A 12 10.63 -12.56 -6.63
C LYS A 12 10.83 -13.48 -5.43
N LYS A 13 11.42 -14.67 -5.63
CA LYS A 13 11.74 -15.62 -4.57
C LYS A 13 12.67 -15.01 -3.53
N ILE A 14 13.75 -14.34 -3.99
CA ILE A 14 14.70 -13.62 -3.12
C ILE A 14 13.98 -12.51 -2.35
N ALA A 15 13.14 -11.70 -3.01
CA ALA A 15 12.40 -10.64 -2.33
C ALA A 15 11.40 -11.17 -1.30
N ASN A 16 10.77 -12.32 -1.57
CA ASN A 16 9.81 -12.98 -0.69
C ASN A 16 10.46 -13.58 0.58
N SER A 17 11.77 -13.84 0.58
CA SER A 17 12.51 -14.23 1.79
C SER A 17 12.70 -13.08 2.78
N GLY A 18 12.40 -11.84 2.36
CA GLY A 18 12.57 -10.64 3.18
C GLY A 18 13.97 -10.01 3.10
N LEU A 19 14.89 -10.58 2.33
CA LEU A 19 16.29 -10.10 2.23
C LEU A 19 16.36 -8.69 1.64
N CYS A 20 15.71 -8.45 0.49
CA CYS A 20 15.79 -7.20 -0.24
C CYS A 20 14.56 -6.93 -1.10
N SER A 21 14.49 -5.82 -1.81
CA SER A 21 13.43 -5.57 -2.81
C SER A 21 13.66 -6.41 -4.06
N ARG A 22 12.60 -6.60 -4.87
CA ARG A 22 12.71 -7.30 -6.16
C ARG A 22 13.75 -6.65 -7.09
N ARG A 23 13.80 -5.32 -7.15
CA ARG A 23 14.80 -4.57 -7.96
C ARG A 23 16.22 -4.75 -7.43
N GLU A 24 16.40 -4.77 -6.13
CA GLU A 24 17.70 -5.06 -5.51
C GLU A 24 18.13 -6.51 -5.77
N ALA A 25 17.20 -7.47 -5.70
CA ALA A 25 17.45 -8.86 -6.08
C ALA A 25 17.90 -8.98 -7.56
N GLU A 26 17.24 -8.27 -8.47
CA GLU A 26 17.65 -8.22 -9.89
C GLU A 26 19.06 -7.64 -10.06
N HIS A 27 19.41 -6.62 -9.26
CA HIS A 27 20.77 -6.05 -9.26
C HIS A 27 21.81 -7.05 -8.73
N LEU A 28 21.51 -7.74 -7.62
CA LEU A 28 22.39 -8.79 -7.07
C LEU A 28 22.63 -9.94 -8.08
N ILE A 29 21.59 -10.33 -8.81
CA ILE A 29 21.71 -11.36 -9.87
C ILE A 29 22.64 -10.87 -10.99
N LYS A 30 22.43 -9.66 -11.50
CA LYS A 30 23.27 -9.09 -12.59
C LYS A 30 24.72 -8.97 -12.19
N ASN A 31 25.00 -8.67 -10.94
CA ASN A 31 26.36 -8.54 -10.40
C ASN A 31 27.00 -9.90 -10.06
N GLY A 32 26.34 -11.03 -10.31
CA GLY A 32 26.87 -12.36 -10.01
C GLY A 32 26.91 -12.73 -8.52
N SER A 33 26.20 -12.00 -7.68
CA SER A 33 26.11 -12.27 -6.22
C SER A 33 25.13 -13.37 -5.87
N VAL A 34 24.48 -14.00 -6.86
CA VAL A 34 23.46 -15.03 -6.66
C VAL A 34 23.89 -16.34 -7.30
N LYS A 35 23.83 -17.44 -6.54
CA LYS A 35 23.99 -18.80 -7.05
C LYS A 35 22.65 -19.53 -7.05
N LEU A 36 22.41 -20.31 -8.07
CA LEU A 36 21.30 -21.24 -8.21
C LEU A 36 21.87 -22.65 -8.36
N ASN A 37 21.57 -23.53 -7.42
CA ASN A 37 22.07 -24.91 -7.39
C ASN A 37 23.61 -24.97 -7.55
N GLY A 38 24.33 -24.07 -6.84
CA GLY A 38 25.78 -23.97 -6.85
C GLY A 38 26.38 -23.11 -7.98
N ASN A 39 25.63 -22.80 -9.06
CA ASN A 39 26.11 -22.05 -10.23
C ASN A 39 25.77 -20.55 -10.14
N ILE A 40 26.74 -19.69 -10.39
CA ILE A 40 26.52 -18.23 -10.47
C ILE A 40 25.61 -17.92 -11.65
N ILE A 41 24.57 -17.13 -11.42
CA ILE A 41 23.63 -16.66 -12.44
C ILE A 41 23.70 -15.14 -12.61
N LYS A 42 23.47 -14.66 -13.84
CA LYS A 42 23.38 -13.23 -14.18
C LYS A 42 22.06 -12.88 -14.88
N ASN A 43 21.28 -13.90 -15.27
CA ASN A 43 20.00 -13.70 -15.93
C ASN A 43 18.86 -13.66 -14.89
N CYS A 44 18.10 -12.55 -14.88
CA CYS A 44 16.95 -12.37 -13.97
C CYS A 44 15.69 -13.13 -14.45
N ASN A 45 15.67 -13.62 -15.71
CA ASN A 45 14.50 -14.27 -16.31
C ASN A 45 14.39 -15.77 -15.99
N ILE A 46 15.05 -16.22 -14.94
CA ILE A 46 15.02 -17.61 -14.48
C ILE A 46 13.82 -17.81 -13.56
N ASN A 47 13.08 -18.86 -13.78
CA ASN A 47 12.06 -19.34 -12.85
C ASN A 47 12.66 -20.43 -11.96
N VAL A 48 12.23 -20.44 -10.71
CA VAL A 48 12.70 -21.38 -9.68
C VAL A 48 11.54 -22.02 -8.96
N THR A 49 11.78 -23.20 -8.43
CA THR A 49 10.82 -24.00 -7.68
C THR A 49 11.17 -24.02 -6.17
N THR A 50 10.40 -24.76 -5.41
CA THR A 50 10.69 -24.99 -3.97
C THR A 50 11.88 -25.95 -3.75
N LYS A 51 12.31 -26.70 -4.77
CA LYS A 51 13.44 -27.64 -4.68
C LYS A 51 14.78 -26.97 -4.94
N ASP A 52 14.77 -25.80 -5.59
CA ASP A 52 16.00 -25.10 -5.98
C ASP A 52 16.68 -24.45 -4.76
N ILE A 53 17.98 -24.63 -4.68
CA ILE A 53 18.85 -24.02 -3.65
C ILE A 53 19.34 -22.69 -4.21
N ILE A 54 18.99 -21.62 -3.51
CA ILE A 54 19.39 -20.26 -3.84
C ILE A 54 20.32 -19.75 -2.74
N GLU A 55 21.46 -19.20 -3.17
CA GLU A 55 22.41 -18.52 -2.29
C GLU A 55 22.58 -17.07 -2.76
N VAL A 56 22.66 -16.16 -1.80
CA VAL A 56 22.94 -14.74 -2.04
C VAL A 56 24.14 -14.35 -1.19
N ASN A 57 25.20 -13.83 -1.81
CA ASN A 57 26.49 -13.54 -1.16
C ASN A 57 27.03 -14.76 -0.37
N ASN A 58 26.99 -15.94 -0.98
CA ASN A 58 27.40 -17.23 -0.38
C ASN A 58 26.59 -17.68 0.84
N GLN A 59 25.47 -17.06 1.12
CA GLN A 59 24.56 -17.45 2.20
C GLN A 59 23.28 -18.04 1.62
N LYS A 60 22.87 -19.21 2.11
CA LYS A 60 21.62 -19.86 1.72
C LYS A 60 20.43 -18.96 2.01
N LEU A 61 19.55 -18.79 1.03
CA LEU A 61 18.35 -17.99 1.16
C LEU A 61 17.43 -18.59 2.25
N LYS A 62 17.00 -17.72 3.17
CA LYS A 62 16.05 -18.12 4.22
C LYS A 62 14.69 -18.46 3.63
N GLU A 63 13.98 -19.37 4.27
CA GLU A 63 12.61 -19.67 3.89
C GLU A 63 11.70 -18.45 4.04
N LYS A 64 10.62 -18.45 3.25
CA LYS A 64 9.60 -17.41 3.31
C LYS A 64 8.90 -17.43 4.66
N GLU A 65 8.91 -16.30 5.38
CA GLU A 65 8.14 -16.16 6.61
C GLU A 65 6.63 -16.23 6.37
N LYS A 66 5.89 -16.61 7.41
CA LYS A 66 4.43 -16.49 7.42
C LYS A 66 4.01 -15.06 7.13
N VAL A 67 2.89 -14.91 6.41
CA VAL A 67 2.35 -13.59 6.09
C VAL A 67 1.95 -12.87 7.37
N ARG A 68 2.43 -11.64 7.50
CA ARG A 68 2.14 -10.74 8.62
C ARG A 68 1.58 -9.42 8.07
N LEU A 69 0.75 -8.76 8.85
CA LEU A 69 0.07 -7.52 8.51
C LEU A 69 0.13 -6.55 9.67
N TRP A 70 0.46 -5.29 9.37
CA TRP A 70 0.49 -4.20 10.34
C TRP A 70 -0.42 -3.08 9.91
N LEU A 71 -1.04 -2.43 10.89
CA LEU A 71 -1.70 -1.15 10.76
C LEU A 71 -0.71 -0.05 11.18
N TYR A 72 -0.60 0.99 10.39
CA TYR A 72 0.24 2.14 10.67
C TYR A 72 -0.56 3.43 10.46
N TYR A 73 -0.48 4.34 11.43
CA TYR A 73 -0.99 5.70 11.24
C TYR A 73 0.11 6.55 10.59
N LYS A 74 0.02 6.72 9.28
CA LYS A 74 0.94 7.60 8.56
C LYS A 74 0.68 9.06 8.95
N LYS A 75 1.69 9.75 9.43
CA LYS A 75 1.65 11.21 9.69
C LYS A 75 1.66 11.99 8.36
N LYS A 76 1.08 13.20 8.37
CA LYS A 76 1.28 14.20 7.33
C LYS A 76 2.77 14.56 7.24
N GLY A 77 3.29 14.87 6.05
CA GLY A 77 4.69 15.25 5.87
C GLY A 77 5.67 14.07 5.75
N PHE A 78 5.16 12.83 5.60
CA PHE A 78 6.00 11.66 5.36
C PHE A 78 5.70 11.03 3.99
N LEU A 79 6.74 10.60 3.29
CA LEU A 79 6.63 9.87 2.02
C LEU A 79 6.42 8.37 2.27
N VAL A 80 5.68 7.72 1.37
CA VAL A 80 5.57 6.26 1.31
C VAL A 80 6.52 5.74 0.23
N THR A 81 7.80 5.80 0.50
CA THR A 81 8.88 5.32 -0.37
C THR A 81 10.07 4.87 0.46
N THR A 82 10.84 3.92 -0.04
CA THR A 82 12.12 3.47 0.55
C THR A 82 13.32 4.28 0.04
N LYS A 83 13.14 5.08 -1.02
CA LYS A 83 14.19 5.93 -1.60
C LYS A 83 13.61 7.30 -1.92
N ASP A 84 14.22 8.33 -1.40
CA ASP A 84 13.91 9.71 -1.75
C ASP A 84 15.22 10.45 -2.06
N THR A 85 15.29 11.11 -3.21
CA THR A 85 16.48 11.84 -3.68
C THR A 85 16.62 13.22 -3.07
N GLN A 86 15.55 13.71 -2.40
CA GLN A 86 15.51 15.05 -1.81
C GLN A 86 15.64 15.03 -0.28
N GLY A 87 15.93 13.87 0.32
CA GLY A 87 16.12 13.73 1.77
C GLY A 87 14.87 14.01 2.62
N ARG A 88 13.66 13.94 2.03
CA ARG A 88 12.42 14.15 2.77
C ARG A 88 12.13 12.98 3.69
N PRO A 89 11.51 13.21 4.85
CA PRO A 89 11.17 12.13 5.77
C PRO A 89 10.26 11.09 5.11
N ASN A 90 10.55 9.81 5.32
CA ASN A 90 9.76 8.70 4.83
C ASN A 90 9.35 7.77 5.96
N ILE A 91 8.28 7.01 5.76
CA ILE A 91 7.71 6.13 6.77
C ILE A 91 8.63 4.95 7.11
N PHE A 92 9.43 4.48 6.16
CA PHE A 92 10.21 3.25 6.35
C PHE A 92 11.40 3.48 7.27
N ASP A 93 11.98 4.67 7.30
CA ASP A 93 13.04 5.01 8.27
C ASP A 93 12.47 5.02 9.70
N GLU A 94 11.27 5.60 9.91
CA GLU A 94 10.60 5.55 11.21
C GLU A 94 10.21 4.12 11.62
N ILE A 95 9.71 3.32 10.68
CA ILE A 95 9.26 1.95 10.94
C ILE A 95 10.44 1.01 11.22
N LYS A 96 11.57 1.20 10.56
CA LYS A 96 12.79 0.41 10.77
C LYS A 96 13.27 0.44 12.22
N LEU A 97 13.06 1.55 12.92
CA LEU A 97 13.37 1.66 14.34
C LEU A 97 12.44 0.84 15.25
N LYS A 98 11.26 0.46 14.77
CA LYS A 98 10.23 -0.26 15.52
C LYS A 98 10.17 -1.75 15.20
N VAL A 99 10.51 -2.13 13.98
CA VAL A 99 10.44 -3.51 13.49
C VAL A 99 11.66 -3.82 12.66
N ASN A 100 12.49 -4.74 13.13
CA ASN A 100 13.67 -5.22 12.41
C ASN A 100 13.28 -6.21 11.30
N LYS A 101 12.39 -5.77 10.39
CA LYS A 101 11.94 -6.55 9.23
C LYS A 101 11.65 -5.62 8.07
N ARG A 102 11.89 -6.10 6.86
CA ARG A 102 11.50 -5.40 5.66
C ARG A 102 9.99 -5.44 5.49
N LEU A 103 9.35 -4.27 5.49
CA LEU A 103 7.92 -4.11 5.24
C LEU A 103 7.64 -3.48 3.88
N ILE A 104 6.48 -3.82 3.33
CA ILE A 104 5.94 -3.33 2.06
C ILE A 104 4.63 -2.62 2.38
N SER A 105 4.44 -1.41 1.86
CA SER A 105 3.15 -0.71 1.99
C SER A 105 2.12 -1.31 1.03
N ILE A 106 0.88 -1.42 1.49
CA ILE A 106 -0.29 -1.78 0.68
C ILE A 106 -0.92 -0.48 0.20
N GLY A 107 -0.60 -0.13 -1.03
CA GLY A 107 -0.89 1.18 -1.60
C GLY A 107 -0.05 2.29 -0.97
N ARG A 108 -0.42 3.51 -1.30
CA ARG A 108 0.26 4.71 -0.80
C ARG A 108 -0.73 5.74 -0.28
N LEU A 109 -0.22 6.64 0.53
CA LEU A 109 -0.83 7.91 0.87
C LEU A 109 0.13 9.02 0.44
N ASP A 110 -0.40 10.10 -0.11
CA ASP A 110 0.39 11.27 -0.51
C ASP A 110 1.10 11.91 0.68
N PHE A 111 2.11 12.74 0.42
CA PHE A 111 2.87 13.48 1.43
C PHE A 111 1.96 14.26 2.40
N ASN A 112 0.95 14.97 1.87
CA ASN A 112 -0.01 15.76 2.63
C ASN A 112 -1.27 14.98 3.06
N SER A 113 -1.28 13.65 2.96
CA SER A 113 -2.35 12.79 3.43
C SER A 113 -1.89 11.99 4.65
N GLU A 114 -2.82 11.71 5.55
CA GLU A 114 -2.55 11.02 6.82
C GLU A 114 -3.53 9.87 7.06
N GLY A 115 -3.31 9.09 8.12
CA GLY A 115 -4.21 8.05 8.57
C GLY A 115 -3.75 6.64 8.23
N LEU A 116 -4.70 5.72 8.13
CA LEU A 116 -4.46 4.28 8.02
C LEU A 116 -3.65 3.91 6.78
N LEU A 117 -2.48 3.34 6.99
CA LEU A 117 -1.68 2.66 5.97
C LEU A 117 -1.46 1.21 6.43
N LEU A 118 -1.67 0.27 5.51
CA LEU A 118 -1.41 -1.14 5.75
C LEU A 118 0.01 -1.48 5.30
N LEU A 119 0.69 -2.31 6.07
CA LEU A 119 2.04 -2.79 5.76
C LEU A 119 2.10 -4.31 5.92
N THR A 120 2.88 -4.98 5.08
CA THR A 120 3.04 -6.43 5.13
C THR A 120 4.47 -6.83 4.81
N ASN A 121 4.88 -8.04 5.19
CA ASN A 121 6.12 -8.68 4.75
C ASN A 121 5.97 -9.47 3.44
N ASN A 122 4.80 -9.46 2.81
CA ASN A 122 4.48 -10.30 1.66
C ASN A 122 3.96 -9.50 0.47
N GLY A 123 4.72 -9.52 -0.65
CA GLY A 123 4.39 -8.76 -1.85
C GLY A 123 3.14 -9.26 -2.59
N ASP A 124 2.87 -10.57 -2.58
CA ASP A 124 1.69 -11.13 -3.22
C ASP A 124 0.42 -10.73 -2.47
N PHE A 125 0.48 -10.74 -1.14
CA PHE A 125 -0.61 -10.27 -0.29
C PHE A 125 -0.83 -8.76 -0.44
N ALA A 126 0.25 -7.96 -0.51
CA ALA A 126 0.14 -6.54 -0.81
C ALA A 126 -0.60 -6.31 -2.14
N ARG A 127 -0.17 -6.98 -3.21
CA ARG A 127 -0.80 -6.87 -4.53
C ARG A 127 -2.27 -7.28 -4.49
N LYS A 128 -2.62 -8.38 -3.80
CA LYS A 128 -4.00 -8.83 -3.64
C LYS A 128 -4.89 -7.74 -3.03
N LEU A 129 -4.43 -7.08 -1.98
CA LEU A 129 -5.21 -6.01 -1.34
C LEU A 129 -5.27 -4.72 -2.18
N GLU A 130 -4.28 -4.46 -3.05
CA GLU A 130 -4.22 -3.26 -3.88
C GLU A 130 -5.09 -3.35 -5.14
N LEU A 131 -5.24 -4.54 -5.71
CA LEU A 131 -5.91 -4.74 -7.00
C LEU A 131 -7.35 -4.19 -6.97
N PRO A 132 -7.72 -3.30 -7.93
CA PRO A 132 -9.05 -2.68 -7.98
C PRO A 132 -10.19 -3.69 -8.16
N GLN A 133 -9.91 -4.87 -8.75
CA GLN A 133 -10.88 -5.95 -8.92
C GLN A 133 -11.38 -6.52 -7.59
N ASN A 134 -10.60 -6.43 -6.53
CA ASN A 134 -10.98 -6.94 -5.20
C ASN A 134 -11.85 -5.94 -4.42
N LYS A 135 -12.14 -4.77 -5.00
CA LYS A 135 -13.13 -3.78 -4.53
C LYS A 135 -13.01 -3.41 -3.05
N PHE A 136 -11.79 -3.37 -2.51
CA PHE A 136 -11.61 -2.89 -1.14
C PHE A 136 -11.96 -1.41 -1.04
N GLN A 137 -13.02 -1.12 -0.29
CA GLN A 137 -13.47 0.25 -0.04
C GLN A 137 -12.44 1.00 0.81
N ARG A 138 -12.22 2.25 0.48
CA ARG A 138 -11.37 3.18 1.24
C ARG A 138 -12.24 4.32 1.74
N THR A 139 -12.25 4.54 3.04
CA THR A 139 -13.00 5.63 3.65
C THR A 139 -12.05 6.71 4.15
N TYR A 140 -12.40 7.93 3.80
CA TYR A 140 -11.62 9.11 4.17
C TYR A 140 -12.47 10.11 4.94
N LYS A 141 -11.89 10.69 5.97
CA LYS A 141 -12.36 11.91 6.60
C LYS A 141 -11.66 13.09 5.95
N VAL A 142 -12.43 14.02 5.39
CA VAL A 142 -11.90 15.08 4.52
C VAL A 142 -12.38 16.44 5.06
N ARG A 143 -11.44 17.32 5.37
CA ARG A 143 -11.76 18.72 5.69
C ARG A 143 -11.54 19.57 4.44
N ILE A 144 -12.60 20.22 3.99
CA ILE A 144 -12.56 21.11 2.85
C ILE A 144 -12.84 22.55 3.26
N PHE A 145 -12.39 23.47 2.43
CA PHE A 145 -12.85 24.86 2.38
C PHE A 145 -13.63 25.03 1.08
N GLY A 146 -14.90 25.43 1.17
CA GLY A 146 -15.82 25.52 0.04
C GLY A 146 -17.19 24.95 0.35
N THR A 147 -18.07 24.93 -0.67
CA THR A 147 -19.46 24.50 -0.52
C THR A 147 -19.75 23.25 -1.35
N ILE A 148 -20.37 22.28 -0.73
CA ILE A 148 -20.88 21.06 -1.38
C ILE A 148 -22.42 21.11 -1.32
N ASN A 149 -23.06 21.04 -2.48
CA ASN A 149 -24.52 20.96 -2.61
C ASN A 149 -24.95 19.54 -3.04
N ASN A 150 -26.27 19.31 -3.07
CA ASN A 150 -26.82 18.02 -3.45
C ASN A 150 -26.49 17.64 -4.91
N LYS A 151 -26.42 18.59 -5.83
CA LYS A 151 -26.04 18.36 -7.23
C LYS A 151 -24.63 17.74 -7.34
N ILE A 152 -23.67 18.25 -6.56
CA ILE A 152 -22.31 17.69 -6.48
C ILE A 152 -22.33 16.26 -5.92
N LYS A 153 -23.12 15.99 -4.87
CA LYS A 153 -23.28 14.65 -4.31
C LYS A 153 -23.80 13.66 -5.34
N ASP A 154 -24.82 14.04 -6.11
CA ASP A 154 -25.44 13.19 -7.13
C ASP A 154 -24.47 12.91 -8.28
N GLN A 155 -23.68 13.90 -8.70
CA GLN A 155 -22.63 13.72 -9.70
C GLN A 155 -21.58 12.73 -9.22
N LEU A 156 -21.12 12.83 -7.97
CA LEU A 156 -20.13 11.92 -7.39
C LEU A 156 -20.66 10.50 -7.27
N LYS A 157 -21.93 10.34 -6.90
CA LYS A 157 -22.59 9.01 -6.78
C LYS A 157 -22.67 8.27 -8.11
N ASN A 158 -22.73 8.99 -9.23
CA ASN A 158 -22.78 8.41 -10.59
C ASN A 158 -21.38 8.26 -11.21
N GLY A 159 -20.36 8.77 -10.56
CA GLY A 159 -19.00 8.90 -11.08
C GLY A 159 -18.86 10.16 -11.94
N ILE A 160 -17.63 10.67 -12.04
CA ILE A 160 -17.37 11.96 -12.69
C ILE A 160 -16.14 11.89 -13.60
N LYS A 161 -16.13 12.71 -14.64
CA LYS A 161 -14.96 12.94 -15.50
C LYS A 161 -14.35 14.31 -15.16
N VAL A 162 -13.09 14.34 -14.75
CA VAL A 162 -12.33 15.55 -14.44
C VAL A 162 -11.01 15.51 -15.21
N ASN A 163 -10.71 16.55 -16.00
CA ASN A 163 -9.49 16.65 -16.79
C ASN A 163 -9.17 15.36 -17.58
N SER A 164 -10.15 14.87 -18.36
CA SER A 164 -10.08 13.63 -19.15
C SER A 164 -9.99 12.33 -18.35
N ILE A 165 -9.88 12.36 -17.02
CA ILE A 165 -9.85 11.19 -16.16
C ILE A 165 -11.26 10.86 -15.68
N LYS A 166 -11.73 9.65 -15.98
CA LYS A 166 -13.01 9.14 -15.45
C LYS A 166 -12.80 8.54 -14.08
N TYR A 167 -13.53 9.03 -13.08
CA TYR A 167 -13.57 8.53 -11.70
C TYR A 167 -14.80 7.69 -11.47
N LYS A 168 -14.65 6.61 -10.69
CA LYS A 168 -15.76 5.74 -10.30
C LYS A 168 -16.69 6.44 -9.31
N PRO A 169 -17.90 5.89 -9.05
CA PRO A 169 -18.79 6.36 -8.01
C PRO A 169 -18.11 6.57 -6.67
N ILE A 170 -18.44 7.70 -6.03
CA ILE A 170 -17.95 8.08 -4.70
C ILE A 170 -19.15 8.43 -3.84
N GLU A 171 -19.27 7.79 -2.68
CA GLU A 171 -20.23 8.16 -1.67
C GLU A 171 -19.68 9.34 -0.85
N LEU A 172 -20.50 10.38 -0.66
CA LEU A 172 -20.13 11.57 0.12
C LEU A 172 -21.20 11.87 1.16
N GLU A 173 -20.79 11.96 2.42
CA GLU A 173 -21.62 12.38 3.55
C GLU A 173 -21.04 13.65 4.18
N LEU A 174 -21.90 14.61 4.46
CA LEU A 174 -21.57 15.81 5.23
C LEU A 174 -21.64 15.48 6.72
N GLU A 175 -20.62 15.83 7.50
CA GLU A 175 -20.60 15.57 8.94
C GLU A 175 -20.90 16.84 9.76
N GLU A 176 -20.11 17.89 9.55
CA GLU A 176 -20.22 19.15 10.31
C GLU A 176 -19.95 20.35 9.42
N GLU A 177 -20.65 21.44 9.72
CA GLU A 177 -20.44 22.76 9.12
C GLU A 177 -19.96 23.74 10.19
N LYS A 178 -18.76 24.31 10.00
CA LYS A 178 -18.26 25.44 10.78
C LYS A 178 -17.78 26.54 9.83
N GLY A 179 -18.68 27.43 9.47
CA GLY A 179 -18.44 28.47 8.47
C GLY A 179 -18.15 27.86 7.10
N LYS A 180 -17.07 28.32 6.43
CA LYS A 180 -16.63 27.79 5.13
C LYS A 180 -15.82 26.50 5.22
N ASN A 181 -15.46 26.04 6.41
CA ASN A 181 -14.77 24.76 6.63
C ASN A 181 -15.79 23.67 6.96
N ARG A 182 -15.70 22.54 6.23
CA ARG A 182 -16.64 21.44 6.36
C ARG A 182 -15.89 20.12 6.50
N TRP A 183 -16.39 19.23 7.33
CA TRP A 183 -15.95 17.86 7.39
C TRP A 183 -16.87 16.95 6.57
N LEU A 184 -16.28 16.06 5.80
CA LEU A 184 -16.96 15.09 4.93
C LEU A 184 -16.42 13.70 5.22
N THR A 185 -17.27 12.69 5.10
CA THR A 185 -16.84 11.31 4.89
C THR A 185 -16.99 10.94 3.43
N MET A 186 -15.90 10.49 2.82
CA MET A 186 -15.89 10.03 1.41
C MET A 186 -15.49 8.56 1.34
N ARG A 187 -16.29 7.75 0.60
CA ARG A 187 -16.02 6.32 0.38
C ARG A 187 -15.82 6.05 -1.10
N LEU A 188 -14.72 5.38 -1.44
CA LEU A 188 -14.35 5.07 -2.81
C LEU A 188 -13.69 3.69 -2.92
N TYR A 189 -13.77 3.07 -4.11
CA TYR A 189 -13.26 1.72 -4.41
C TYR A 189 -12.01 1.73 -5.27
N GLU A 190 -11.54 2.88 -5.67
CA GLU A 190 -10.29 3.07 -6.41
C GLU A 190 -9.35 4.01 -5.66
N GLY A 191 -8.17 4.27 -6.18
CA GLY A 191 -7.18 5.11 -5.53
C GLY A 191 -6.28 5.73 -6.58
N LYS A 192 -6.88 6.47 -7.52
CA LYS A 192 -6.13 7.22 -8.52
C LYS A 192 -5.31 8.32 -7.87
N ASN A 193 -4.26 8.74 -8.55
CA ASN A 193 -3.36 9.77 -8.03
C ASN A 193 -4.11 11.03 -7.64
N ARG A 194 -4.06 11.38 -6.34
CA ARG A 194 -4.67 12.56 -5.72
C ARG A 194 -6.17 12.73 -6.05
N GLU A 195 -6.88 11.61 -6.17
CA GLU A 195 -8.26 11.54 -6.65
C GLU A 195 -9.19 12.51 -5.93
N ILE A 196 -9.30 12.40 -4.60
CA ILE A 196 -10.17 13.27 -3.79
C ILE A 196 -9.80 14.75 -3.98
N ARG A 197 -8.51 15.09 -3.99
CA ARG A 197 -8.06 16.48 -4.13
C ARG A 197 -8.41 17.06 -5.50
N LYS A 198 -8.20 16.28 -6.58
CA LYS A 198 -8.54 16.71 -7.95
C LYS A 198 -10.04 16.89 -8.16
N ILE A 199 -10.83 16.00 -7.57
CA ILE A 199 -12.30 16.08 -7.65
C ILE A 199 -12.81 17.28 -6.86
N MET A 200 -12.34 17.50 -5.65
CA MET A 200 -12.76 18.65 -4.84
C MET A 200 -12.34 19.97 -5.47
N ASP A 201 -11.14 20.06 -6.02
CA ASP A 201 -10.63 21.21 -6.74
C ASP A 201 -11.49 21.57 -7.98
N HIS A 202 -11.93 20.55 -8.73
CA HIS A 202 -12.87 20.71 -9.85
C HIS A 202 -14.19 21.40 -9.43
N PHE A 203 -14.64 21.18 -8.20
CA PHE A 203 -15.81 21.84 -7.62
C PHE A 203 -15.49 23.14 -6.86
N GLY A 204 -14.27 23.66 -7.02
CA GLY A 204 -13.84 24.89 -6.32
C GLY A 204 -13.64 24.73 -4.82
N CYS A 205 -13.45 23.48 -4.35
CA CYS A 205 -13.23 23.17 -2.93
C CYS A 205 -11.76 22.81 -2.66
N THR A 206 -11.12 23.46 -1.70
CA THR A 206 -9.75 23.15 -1.29
C THR A 206 -9.73 22.11 -0.18
N VAL A 207 -8.99 21.01 -0.35
CA VAL A 207 -8.81 19.98 0.67
C VAL A 207 -7.69 20.37 1.63
N ASN A 208 -8.05 20.82 2.84
CA ASN A 208 -7.13 21.24 3.89
C ASN A 208 -6.57 20.04 4.68
N ARG A 209 -7.38 19.00 4.93
CA ARG A 209 -6.98 17.79 5.63
C ARG A 209 -7.60 16.55 5.00
N LEU A 210 -6.82 15.47 4.90
CA LEU A 210 -7.25 14.22 4.29
C LEU A 210 -6.72 13.05 5.11
N ILE A 211 -7.63 12.34 5.78
CA ILE A 211 -7.32 11.24 6.70
C ILE A 211 -7.97 9.97 6.17
N ARG A 212 -7.20 8.95 5.83
CA ARG A 212 -7.79 7.64 5.54
C ARG A 212 -8.13 6.93 6.85
N ILE A 213 -9.41 6.72 7.11
CA ILE A 213 -9.90 6.11 8.35
C ILE A 213 -10.17 4.61 8.22
N SER A 214 -10.39 4.10 6.99
CA SER A 214 -10.50 2.65 6.76
C SER A 214 -9.95 2.21 5.40
N TYR A 215 -9.61 0.93 5.30
CA TYR A 215 -9.22 0.23 4.09
C TYR A 215 -9.76 -1.20 4.14
N GLY A 216 -10.79 -1.51 3.33
CA GLY A 216 -11.53 -2.75 3.44
C GLY A 216 -12.02 -3.00 4.87
N PRO A 217 -11.73 -4.17 5.46
CA PRO A 217 -12.17 -4.47 6.83
C PRO A 217 -11.32 -3.82 7.92
N PHE A 218 -10.27 -3.10 7.56
CA PHE A 218 -9.34 -2.52 8.52
C PHE A 218 -9.69 -1.07 8.82
N ASN A 219 -9.69 -0.71 10.10
CA ASN A 219 -10.05 0.61 10.59
C ASN A 219 -8.90 1.23 11.38
N LEU A 220 -8.77 2.56 11.28
CA LEU A 220 -7.77 3.35 12.00
C LEU A 220 -7.97 3.25 13.52
N LYS A 221 -9.23 3.25 13.98
CA LYS A 221 -9.61 3.22 15.40
C LYS A 221 -8.80 4.24 16.23
N ASP A 222 -8.23 3.76 17.34
CA ASP A 222 -7.51 4.58 18.33
C ASP A 222 -6.00 4.67 18.03
N LEU A 223 -5.54 4.25 16.84
CA LEU A 223 -4.14 4.40 16.47
C LEU A 223 -3.74 5.88 16.48
N LYS A 224 -2.65 6.18 17.18
CA LYS A 224 -2.08 7.53 17.22
C LYS A 224 -1.13 7.78 16.05
N PRO A 225 -0.93 9.03 15.61
CA PRO A 225 0.01 9.36 14.54
C PRO A 225 1.40 8.77 14.78
N GLY A 226 1.93 8.04 13.79
CA GLY A 226 3.20 7.32 13.88
C GLY A 226 3.12 5.96 14.59
N GLN A 227 1.99 5.57 15.12
CA GLN A 227 1.84 4.28 15.77
C GLN A 227 1.77 3.15 14.74
N LEU A 228 2.49 2.04 15.03
CA LEU A 228 2.51 0.80 14.28
C LEU A 228 2.01 -0.33 15.18
N THR A 229 1.05 -1.11 14.68
CA THR A 229 0.47 -2.25 15.43
C THR A 229 0.35 -3.46 14.52
N GLU A 230 0.91 -4.59 14.95
CA GLU A 230 0.76 -5.85 14.22
C GLU A 230 -0.59 -6.49 14.50
N LEU A 231 -1.23 -6.96 13.45
CA LEU A 231 -2.49 -7.70 13.56
C LEU A 231 -2.24 -9.19 13.81
N LYS A 232 -3.00 -9.77 14.73
CA LYS A 232 -3.04 -11.23 14.92
C LYS A 232 -3.53 -11.91 13.64
N TYR A 233 -2.91 -13.02 13.26
CA TYR A 233 -3.21 -13.77 12.03
C TYR A 233 -4.71 -14.07 11.83
N LYS A 234 -5.43 -14.42 12.91
CA LYS A 234 -6.87 -14.68 12.90
C LYS A 234 -7.72 -13.52 12.36
N ASN A 235 -7.22 -12.29 12.43
CA ASN A 235 -7.96 -11.08 12.02
C ASN A 235 -7.90 -10.82 10.50
N PHE A 236 -7.04 -11.52 9.76
CA PHE A 236 -6.90 -11.33 8.31
C PHE A 236 -6.69 -12.63 7.51
N ASN A 237 -6.63 -13.80 8.15
CA ASN A 237 -6.38 -15.08 7.48
C ASN A 237 -7.42 -15.42 6.39
N LYS A 238 -8.68 -15.00 6.56
CA LYS A 238 -9.73 -15.17 5.55
C LYS A 238 -9.36 -14.48 4.23
N LEU A 239 -8.68 -13.33 4.29
CA LEU A 239 -8.23 -12.58 3.11
C LEU A 239 -7.07 -13.26 2.37
N LEU A 240 -6.40 -14.24 2.98
CA LEU A 240 -5.36 -15.02 2.31
C LEU A 240 -5.95 -16.14 1.46
N LYS A 241 -7.12 -16.66 1.86
CA LYS A 241 -7.79 -17.81 1.23
C LYS A 241 -8.74 -17.42 0.09
N SER A 242 -9.29 -16.21 0.11
CA SER A 242 -10.10 -15.62 -0.97
C SER A 242 -9.21 -15.11 -2.09
#